data_8ea9c686a38e2b6e6a4afe5e2c26b7a8
#
_entry.id   8ea9c686a38e2b6e6a4afe5e2c26b7a8
#
_cell.length_a   1.000
_cell.length_b   1.000
_cell.length_c   1.000
_cell.angle_alpha   90.00
_cell.angle_beta   90.00
_cell.angle_gamma   90.00
#
_symmetry.space_group_name_H-M   'P 1'
#
loop_
_entity.id
_entity.type
_entity.pdbx_description
1 polymer ?
#
loop_
_entity_poly.entity_id
_entity_poly.type
_entity_poly.pdbx_seq_one_letter_code
_entity_poly.pdbx_strand_id
1 'polypeptide(L)'
;MKENHLKKHLRVLFTFLCCLLVLVYTVWIVDYHFVDKPNATILVTKTQPHHANPQQLNEDKDRYYSELTAMDLMKVPEVINRALSAVMFDEPNELTLLQVNLLDTAKQINLHPTQIEYINSPQAINFLKFRAKRTWFNQEVEDRYINIQSLDGLLERFPEARGDLYQQATQLIINRDLIIFEIAKGIAEAEQRKMTEADLDKARRTWHESLVSSSDD
;
A
#
# COMPACT_ATOMS: atom_id res chain seq x y z
N MET A 1 -44.54 -19.16 -11.07
CA MET A 1 -43.79 -18.93 -9.81
C MET A 1 -42.27 -18.96 -9.95
N LYS A 2 -41.66 -19.66 -10.90
CA LYS A 2 -40.20 -19.78 -11.09
C LYS A 2 -39.49 -18.49 -11.60
N GLU A 3 -40.20 -17.65 -12.35
CA GLU A 3 -39.61 -16.46 -12.99
C GLU A 3 -39.24 -15.33 -11.99
N ASN A 4 -39.96 -15.20 -10.88
CA ASN A 4 -39.68 -14.20 -9.84
C ASN A 4 -38.45 -14.53 -8.97
N HIS A 5 -38.11 -15.81 -8.81
CA HIS A 5 -36.90 -16.23 -8.12
C HIS A 5 -35.66 -15.93 -8.93
N LEU A 6 -35.69 -16.18 -10.25
CA LEU A 6 -34.56 -15.89 -11.13
C LEU A 6 -34.21 -14.39 -11.16
N LYS A 7 -35.24 -13.52 -11.21
CA LYS A 7 -35.06 -12.06 -11.19
C LYS A 7 -34.51 -11.55 -9.85
N LYS A 8 -34.86 -12.18 -8.72
CA LYS A 8 -34.28 -11.85 -7.40
C LYS A 8 -32.81 -12.24 -7.32
N HIS A 9 -32.45 -13.44 -7.74
CA HIS A 9 -31.05 -13.88 -7.76
C HIS A 9 -30.18 -13.03 -8.69
N LEU A 10 -30.72 -12.63 -9.85
CA LEU A 10 -30.02 -11.76 -10.79
C LEU A 10 -29.77 -10.36 -10.20
N ARG A 11 -30.70 -9.79 -9.43
CA ARG A 11 -30.52 -8.52 -8.75
C ARG A 11 -29.48 -8.59 -7.63
N VAL A 12 -29.49 -9.65 -6.83
CA VAL A 12 -28.49 -9.88 -5.77
C VAL A 12 -27.11 -10.04 -6.39
N LEU A 13 -26.99 -10.82 -7.48
CA LEU A 13 -25.73 -11.00 -8.19
C LEU A 13 -25.22 -9.68 -8.78
N PHE A 14 -26.11 -8.86 -9.34
CA PHE A 14 -25.74 -7.56 -9.92
C PHE A 14 -25.29 -6.55 -8.84
N THR A 15 -25.97 -6.50 -7.69
CA THR A 15 -25.53 -5.68 -6.54
C THR A 15 -24.18 -6.14 -6.00
N PHE A 16 -23.95 -7.45 -5.93
CA PHE A 16 -22.67 -8.01 -5.49
C PHE A 16 -21.53 -7.65 -6.46
N LEU A 17 -21.79 -7.73 -7.77
CA LEU A 17 -20.84 -7.35 -8.81
C LEU A 17 -20.51 -5.84 -8.75
N CYS A 18 -21.52 -4.98 -8.51
CA CYS A 18 -21.29 -3.54 -8.35
C CYS A 18 -20.47 -3.22 -7.09
N CYS A 19 -20.72 -3.91 -5.98
CA CYS A 19 -19.92 -3.74 -4.75
C CYS A 19 -18.46 -4.19 -4.95
N LEU A 20 -18.23 -5.31 -5.66
CA LEU A 20 -16.89 -5.77 -6.04
C LEU A 20 -16.16 -4.77 -6.92
N LEU A 21 -16.84 -4.17 -7.90
CA LEU A 21 -16.24 -3.14 -8.77
C LEU A 21 -15.89 -1.87 -7.99
N VAL A 22 -16.70 -1.49 -7.00
CA VAL A 22 -16.40 -0.34 -6.11
C VAL A 22 -15.21 -0.67 -5.21
N LEU A 23 -15.09 -1.89 -4.69
CA LEU A 23 -13.94 -2.33 -3.91
C LEU A 23 -12.64 -2.36 -4.73
N VAL A 24 -12.68 -2.94 -5.93
CA VAL A 24 -11.53 -2.92 -6.84
C VAL A 24 -11.15 -1.49 -7.21
N TYR A 25 -12.12 -0.62 -7.43
CA TYR A 25 -11.88 0.79 -7.73
C TYR A 25 -11.30 1.56 -6.53
N THR A 26 -11.74 1.27 -5.30
CA THR A 26 -11.18 1.88 -4.08
C THR A 26 -9.77 1.38 -3.78
N VAL A 27 -9.50 0.07 -3.96
CA VAL A 27 -8.14 -0.48 -3.86
C VAL A 27 -7.24 0.14 -4.94
N TRP A 28 -7.73 0.27 -6.18
CA TRP A 28 -6.98 0.90 -7.27
C TRP A 28 -6.73 2.40 -7.02
N ILE A 29 -7.68 3.16 -6.43
CA ILE A 29 -7.48 4.55 -6.03
C ILE A 29 -6.49 4.65 -4.86
N VAL A 30 -6.56 3.75 -3.88
CA VAL A 30 -5.62 3.70 -2.76
C VAL A 30 -4.21 3.42 -3.31
N ASP A 31 -4.06 2.44 -4.18
CA ASP A 31 -2.78 2.14 -4.84
C ASP A 31 -2.29 3.32 -5.73
N TYR A 32 -3.22 3.99 -6.42
CA TYR A 32 -2.90 5.12 -7.29
C TYR A 32 -2.55 6.40 -6.52
N HIS A 33 -3.13 6.65 -5.35
CA HIS A 33 -2.90 7.86 -4.55
C HIS A 33 -1.91 7.65 -3.40
N PHE A 34 -1.71 6.41 -2.94
CA PHE A 34 -0.82 6.10 -1.81
C PHE A 34 0.55 5.60 -2.24
N VAL A 35 0.65 4.92 -3.34
CA VAL A 35 1.92 4.71 -4.01
C VAL A 35 2.15 5.98 -4.82
N ASP A 36 2.91 6.93 -4.24
CA ASP A 36 3.62 7.92 -5.06
C ASP A 36 4.20 7.12 -6.21
N LYS A 37 3.65 7.28 -7.43
CA LYS A 37 4.10 6.52 -8.59
C LYS A 37 5.61 6.47 -8.57
N PRO A 38 6.25 5.30 -8.49
CA PRO A 38 7.64 5.21 -8.88
C PRO A 38 7.67 5.41 -10.38
N ASN A 39 7.77 6.66 -10.81
CA ASN A 39 8.19 6.97 -12.16
C ASN A 39 9.67 6.66 -12.25
N ALA A 40 10.02 5.40 -12.31
CA ALA A 40 11.25 4.92 -12.94
C ALA A 40 11.29 3.39 -12.89
N THR A 41 10.46 2.73 -13.68
CA THR A 41 10.93 1.48 -14.27
C THR A 41 12.10 1.86 -15.15
N ILE A 42 13.32 1.65 -14.65
CA ILE A 42 14.50 1.64 -15.50
C ILE A 42 14.38 0.40 -16.38
N LEU A 43 13.53 0.49 -17.40
CA LEU A 43 13.62 -0.36 -18.57
C LEU A 43 14.92 0.02 -19.27
N VAL A 44 15.99 -0.72 -18.98
CA VAL A 44 17.14 -0.81 -19.88
C VAL A 44 16.62 -1.47 -21.16
N THR A 45 15.91 -0.69 -21.96
CA THR A 45 15.61 -1.07 -23.33
C THR A 45 16.90 -0.96 -24.09
N LYS A 46 17.46 -2.10 -24.44
CA LYS A 46 18.59 -2.25 -25.35
C LYS A 46 18.13 -1.77 -26.73
N THR A 47 18.10 -0.44 -26.91
CA THR A 47 17.85 0.18 -28.20
C THR A 47 19.17 0.20 -28.96
N GLN A 48 19.16 -0.41 -30.13
CA GLN A 48 20.26 -0.37 -31.10
C GLN A 48 20.72 1.08 -31.40
N PRO A 49 22.02 1.32 -31.64
CA PRO A 49 22.54 2.67 -31.78
C PRO A 49 22.12 3.26 -33.12
N HIS A 50 21.16 4.18 -33.10
CA HIS A 50 21.14 5.23 -34.10
C HIS A 50 22.28 6.20 -33.76
N HIS A 51 23.04 6.61 -34.75
CA HIS A 51 24.14 7.55 -34.63
C HIS A 51 23.69 8.88 -33.98
N ALA A 52 23.64 8.90 -32.67
CA ALA A 52 23.47 10.12 -31.89
C ALA A 52 24.84 10.73 -31.62
N ASN A 53 24.97 12.03 -31.85
CA ASN A 53 26.16 12.79 -31.56
C ASN A 53 26.56 12.60 -30.06
N PRO A 54 27.82 12.20 -29.75
CA PRO A 54 28.24 11.93 -28.38
C PRO A 54 28.03 13.09 -27.40
N GLN A 55 27.99 14.33 -27.87
CA GLN A 55 27.72 15.51 -27.05
C GLN A 55 26.25 15.60 -26.60
N GLN A 56 25.30 15.28 -27.46
CA GLN A 56 23.86 15.27 -27.10
C GLN A 56 23.53 14.19 -26.08
N LEU A 57 24.21 13.03 -26.13
CA LEU A 57 24.01 11.94 -25.21
C LEU A 57 24.43 12.30 -23.76
N ASN A 58 25.47 13.12 -23.63
CA ASN A 58 25.93 13.59 -22.30
C ASN A 58 25.03 14.68 -21.75
N GLU A 59 24.57 15.63 -22.54
CA GLU A 59 23.65 16.70 -22.08
C GLU A 59 22.30 16.15 -21.62
N ASP A 60 21.75 15.14 -22.33
CA ASP A 60 20.49 14.49 -21.92
C ASP A 60 20.67 13.64 -20.65
N LYS A 61 21.83 13.01 -20.49
CA LYS A 61 22.15 12.24 -19.28
C LYS A 61 22.31 13.14 -18.05
N ASP A 62 23.03 14.25 -18.20
CA ASP A 62 23.24 15.23 -17.15
C ASP A 62 21.93 15.94 -16.77
N ARG A 63 21.05 16.20 -17.74
CA ARG A 63 19.72 16.76 -17.50
C ARG A 63 18.82 15.79 -16.74
N TYR A 64 18.84 14.49 -17.09
CA TYR A 64 18.04 13.46 -16.41
C TYR A 64 18.44 13.29 -14.95
N TYR A 65 19.74 13.27 -14.64
CA TYR A 65 20.20 13.15 -13.26
C TYR A 65 20.06 14.45 -12.46
N SER A 66 19.95 15.61 -13.10
CA SER A 66 19.70 16.89 -12.42
C SER A 66 18.27 16.99 -11.84
N GLU A 67 17.34 16.14 -12.28
CA GLU A 67 15.96 16.09 -11.80
C GLU A 67 15.77 15.14 -10.62
N LEU A 68 16.69 14.18 -10.38
CA LEU A 68 16.62 13.27 -9.25
C LEU A 68 16.96 13.98 -7.93
N THR A 69 16.24 13.65 -6.89
CA THR A 69 16.44 14.18 -5.55
C THR A 69 16.84 13.10 -4.55
N ALA A 70 17.37 13.51 -3.38
CA ALA A 70 17.60 12.62 -2.26
C ALA A 70 16.32 11.87 -1.85
N MET A 71 15.17 12.55 -1.92
CA MET A 71 13.88 11.96 -1.60
C MET A 71 13.49 10.85 -2.56
N ASP A 72 13.80 10.98 -3.86
CA ASP A 72 13.49 9.94 -4.83
C ASP A 72 14.30 8.67 -4.54
N LEU A 73 15.58 8.80 -4.18
CA LEU A 73 16.40 7.65 -3.76
C LEU A 73 15.87 7.01 -2.47
N MET A 74 15.49 7.81 -1.47
CA MET A 74 15.01 7.29 -0.19
C MET A 74 13.59 6.72 -0.24
N LYS A 75 12.81 7.00 -1.29
CA LYS A 75 11.47 6.45 -1.52
C LYS A 75 11.48 5.14 -2.32
N VAL A 76 12.63 4.70 -2.83
CA VAL A 76 12.72 3.44 -3.56
C VAL A 76 12.22 2.28 -2.69
N PRO A 77 11.36 1.39 -3.19
CA PRO A 77 10.76 0.30 -2.40
C PRO A 77 11.79 -0.55 -1.64
N GLU A 78 12.92 -0.90 -2.26
CA GLU A 78 13.99 -1.69 -1.64
C GLU A 78 14.61 -0.96 -0.44
N VAL A 79 14.75 0.37 -0.53
CA VAL A 79 15.27 1.21 0.56
C VAL A 79 14.27 1.23 1.72
N ILE A 80 12.99 1.42 1.42
CA ILE A 80 11.93 1.41 2.44
C ILE A 80 11.81 0.04 3.10
N ASN A 81 11.86 -1.06 2.34
CA ASN A 81 11.78 -2.42 2.87
C ASN A 81 12.98 -2.75 3.78
N ARG A 82 14.19 -2.33 3.42
CA ARG A 82 15.37 -2.49 4.29
C ARG A 82 15.26 -1.64 5.55
N ALA A 83 14.79 -0.39 5.44
CA ALA A 83 14.54 0.46 6.59
C ALA A 83 13.44 -0.12 7.50
N LEU A 84 12.39 -0.73 6.91
CA LEU A 84 11.33 -1.42 7.63
C LEU A 84 11.88 -2.59 8.44
N SER A 85 12.66 -3.49 7.81
CA SER A 85 13.30 -4.61 8.51
C SER A 85 14.17 -4.12 9.66
N ALA A 86 15.01 -3.10 9.44
CA ALA A 86 15.87 -2.53 10.46
C ALA A 86 15.08 -1.94 11.65
N VAL A 87 13.92 -1.34 11.39
CA VAL A 87 13.05 -0.80 12.44
C VAL A 87 12.29 -1.89 13.18
N MET A 88 11.80 -2.91 12.47
CA MET A 88 11.05 -4.03 13.06
C MET A 88 11.92 -4.89 14.00
N PHE A 89 13.20 -5.09 13.65
CA PHE A 89 14.13 -5.92 14.42
C PHE A 89 15.06 -5.11 15.35
N ASP A 90 14.82 -3.80 15.45
CA ASP A 90 15.64 -2.86 16.27
C ASP A 90 17.14 -2.92 15.92
N GLU A 91 17.45 -2.85 14.62
CA GLU A 91 18.82 -2.93 14.08
C GLU A 91 19.33 -1.56 13.62
N PRO A 92 19.74 -0.65 14.52
CA PRO A 92 20.13 0.71 14.17
C PRO A 92 21.36 0.76 13.25
N ASN A 93 22.24 -0.25 13.31
CA ASN A 93 23.42 -0.32 12.46
C ASN A 93 23.02 -0.55 10.98
N GLU A 94 21.94 -1.27 10.71
CA GLU A 94 21.42 -1.48 9.35
C GLU A 94 20.92 -0.17 8.73
N LEU A 95 20.31 0.71 9.51
CA LEU A 95 19.91 2.05 9.03
C LEU A 95 21.13 2.89 8.66
N THR A 96 22.20 2.81 9.46
CA THR A 96 23.45 3.52 9.16
C THR A 96 24.11 2.96 7.89
N LEU A 97 24.14 1.63 7.74
CA LEU A 97 24.65 0.98 6.52
C LEU A 97 23.82 1.35 5.30
N LEU A 98 22.50 1.41 5.44
CA LEU A 98 21.59 1.84 4.38
C LEU A 98 21.88 3.28 3.96
N GLN A 99 22.13 4.19 4.92
CA GLN A 99 22.51 5.57 4.65
C GLN A 99 23.83 5.64 3.87
N VAL A 100 24.84 4.86 4.24
CA VAL A 100 26.13 4.80 3.52
C VAL A 100 25.92 4.33 2.08
N ASN A 101 25.12 3.29 1.85
CA ASN A 101 24.81 2.81 0.52
C ASN A 101 24.08 3.86 -0.33
N LEU A 102 23.15 4.60 0.27
CA LEU A 102 22.47 5.72 -0.40
C LEU A 102 23.42 6.85 -0.78
N LEU A 103 24.38 7.16 0.10
CA LEU A 103 25.43 8.16 -0.16
C LEU A 103 26.30 7.75 -1.35
N ASP A 104 26.72 6.49 -1.40
CA ASP A 104 27.55 5.99 -2.50
C ASP A 104 26.78 6.01 -3.81
N THR A 105 25.51 5.60 -3.80
CA THR A 105 24.63 5.70 -4.97
C THR A 105 24.46 7.16 -5.42
N ALA A 106 24.19 8.08 -4.49
CA ALA A 106 24.01 9.50 -4.79
C ALA A 106 25.26 10.12 -5.45
N LYS A 107 26.46 9.74 -4.98
CA LYS A 107 27.74 10.16 -5.58
C LYS A 107 27.94 9.58 -6.97
N GLN A 108 27.60 8.29 -7.18
CA GLN A 108 27.74 7.60 -8.49
C GLN A 108 26.87 8.24 -9.56
N ILE A 109 25.67 8.70 -9.19
CA ILE A 109 24.75 9.37 -10.13
C ILE A 109 24.94 10.87 -10.18
N ASN A 110 26.00 11.41 -9.55
CA ASN A 110 26.31 12.84 -9.50
C ASN A 110 25.16 13.71 -8.97
N LEU A 111 24.50 13.27 -7.90
CA LEU A 111 23.45 14.05 -7.27
C LEU A 111 24.02 15.40 -6.79
N HIS A 112 23.19 16.46 -6.81
CA HIS A 112 23.62 17.79 -6.38
C HIS A 112 24.21 17.76 -4.94
N PRO A 113 25.30 18.46 -4.65
CA PRO A 113 25.98 18.41 -3.34
C PRO A 113 25.07 18.61 -2.13
N THR A 114 24.08 19.52 -2.21
CA THR A 114 23.09 19.73 -1.13
C THR A 114 22.21 18.52 -0.88
N GLN A 115 21.91 17.72 -1.91
CA GLN A 115 21.14 16.48 -1.78
C GLN A 115 21.99 15.37 -1.14
N ILE A 116 23.28 15.30 -1.49
CA ILE A 116 24.25 14.40 -0.86
C ILE A 116 24.42 14.75 0.63
N GLU A 117 24.52 16.03 0.96
CA GLU A 117 24.60 16.51 2.35
C GLU A 117 23.34 16.14 3.14
N TYR A 118 22.14 16.26 2.54
CA TYR A 118 20.91 15.83 3.17
C TYR A 118 20.91 14.32 3.46
N ILE A 119 21.31 13.46 2.50
CA ILE A 119 21.41 12.01 2.72
C ILE A 119 22.38 11.70 3.86
N ASN A 120 23.48 12.45 3.99
CA ASN A 120 24.48 12.28 5.05
C ASN A 120 24.03 12.82 6.43
N SER A 121 22.87 13.42 6.51
CA SER A 121 22.37 14.05 7.73
C SER A 121 21.59 13.07 8.62
N PRO A 122 21.49 13.36 9.95
CA PRO A 122 20.60 12.62 10.83
C PRO A 122 19.12 12.70 10.42
N GLN A 123 18.74 13.77 9.71
CA GLN A 123 17.37 13.95 9.20
C GLN A 123 16.98 12.88 8.18
N ALA A 124 17.92 12.41 7.35
CA ALA A 124 17.68 11.31 6.41
C ALA A 124 17.36 9.99 7.14
N ILE A 125 18.12 9.66 8.21
CA ILE A 125 17.81 8.48 9.04
C ILE A 125 16.44 8.62 9.70
N ASN A 126 16.12 9.81 10.23
CA ASN A 126 14.82 10.06 10.85
C ASN A 126 13.68 9.93 9.83
N PHE A 127 13.89 10.40 8.60
CA PHE A 127 12.93 10.21 7.50
C PHE A 127 12.74 8.74 7.17
N LEU A 128 13.81 7.95 7.04
CA LEU A 128 13.73 6.51 6.78
C LEU A 128 12.98 5.78 7.91
N LYS A 129 13.28 6.07 9.16
CA LYS A 129 12.56 5.53 10.33
C LYS A 129 11.07 5.89 10.30
N PHE A 130 10.76 7.14 10.01
CA PHE A 130 9.37 7.60 9.92
C PHE A 130 8.62 6.87 8.81
N ARG A 131 9.19 6.76 7.61
CA ARG A 131 8.58 6.02 6.49
C ARG A 131 8.43 4.55 6.81
N ALA A 132 9.44 3.91 7.37
CA ALA A 132 9.41 2.51 7.78
C ALA A 132 8.27 2.22 8.77
N LYS A 133 8.11 3.05 9.79
CA LYS A 133 7.03 2.89 10.78
C LYS A 133 5.64 3.10 10.20
N ARG A 134 5.48 4.04 9.26
CA ARG A 134 4.21 4.22 8.53
C ARG A 134 3.91 3.02 7.62
N THR A 135 4.91 2.44 6.98
CA THR A 135 4.76 1.21 6.19
C THR A 135 4.37 0.03 7.10
N TRP A 136 5.03 -0.10 8.25
CA TRP A 136 4.67 -1.13 9.24
C TRP A 136 3.24 -0.98 9.76
N PHE A 137 2.83 0.25 10.06
CA PHE A 137 1.44 0.53 10.43
C PHE A 137 0.45 0.04 9.37
N ASN A 138 0.70 0.31 8.09
CA ASN A 138 -0.17 -0.13 6.99
C ASN A 138 -0.25 -1.66 6.91
N GLN A 139 0.87 -2.37 7.09
CA GLN A 139 0.88 -3.84 7.14
C GLN A 139 0.07 -4.39 8.33
N GLU A 140 0.19 -3.78 9.50
CA GLU A 140 -0.61 -4.16 10.67
C GLU A 140 -2.12 -3.88 10.46
N VAL A 141 -2.47 -2.79 9.77
CA VAL A 141 -3.86 -2.50 9.40
C VAL A 141 -4.39 -3.53 8.41
N GLU A 142 -3.61 -3.89 7.41
CA GLU A 142 -3.96 -4.92 6.42
C GLU A 142 -4.20 -6.27 7.10
N ASP A 143 -3.29 -6.69 7.97
CA ASP A 143 -3.43 -7.93 8.75
C ASP A 143 -4.72 -7.92 9.59
N ARG A 144 -4.99 -6.81 10.31
CA ARG A 144 -6.21 -6.67 11.11
C ARG A 144 -7.48 -6.61 10.26
N TYR A 145 -7.40 -6.02 9.07
CA TYR A 145 -8.50 -5.99 8.13
C TYR A 145 -8.88 -7.39 7.66
N ILE A 146 -7.90 -8.19 7.25
CA ILE A 146 -8.09 -9.56 6.78
C ILE A 146 -8.59 -10.46 7.92
N ASN A 147 -8.00 -10.35 9.11
CA ASN A 147 -8.33 -11.18 10.28
C ASN A 147 -9.53 -10.65 11.11
N ILE A 148 -10.25 -9.67 10.61
CA ILE A 148 -11.46 -9.09 11.23
C ILE A 148 -11.17 -8.62 12.68
N GLN A 149 -10.01 -7.99 12.89
CA GLN A 149 -9.60 -7.43 14.16
C GLN A 149 -9.86 -5.92 14.24
N SER A 150 -9.90 -5.36 15.47
CA SER A 150 -9.98 -3.92 15.71
C SER A 150 -8.61 -3.24 15.57
N LEU A 151 -8.62 -1.90 15.52
CA LEU A 151 -7.38 -1.11 15.51
C LEU A 151 -6.87 -0.75 16.91
N ASP A 152 -7.44 -1.34 17.96
CA ASP A 152 -7.10 -1.01 19.34
C ASP A 152 -5.58 -1.21 19.60
N GLY A 153 -4.97 -0.26 20.30
CA GLY A 153 -3.55 -0.27 20.64
C GLY A 153 -2.60 0.13 19.51
N LEU A 154 -3.05 0.25 18.25
CA LEU A 154 -2.14 0.62 17.15
C LEU A 154 -1.54 2.02 17.30
N LEU A 155 -2.31 3.01 17.78
CA LEU A 155 -1.78 4.37 17.97
C LEU A 155 -0.74 4.48 19.09
N GLU A 156 -0.78 3.58 20.06
CA GLU A 156 0.24 3.51 21.11
C GLU A 156 1.56 3.02 20.54
N ARG A 157 1.50 2.04 19.65
CA ARG A 157 2.66 1.45 18.97
C ARG A 157 3.18 2.30 17.82
N PHE A 158 2.28 3.00 17.11
CA PHE A 158 2.60 3.81 15.93
C PHE A 158 2.08 5.25 16.07
N PRO A 159 2.63 6.06 16.96
CA PRO A 159 2.19 7.44 17.15
C PRO A 159 2.38 8.30 15.87
N GLU A 160 3.27 7.90 14.98
CA GLU A 160 3.52 8.53 13.67
C GLU A 160 2.36 8.39 12.68
N ALA A 161 1.45 7.45 12.92
CA ALA A 161 0.25 7.23 12.10
C ALA A 161 -0.94 8.11 12.54
N ARG A 162 -0.80 8.83 13.66
CA ARG A 162 -1.87 9.71 14.18
C ARG A 162 -2.29 10.75 13.13
N GLY A 163 -3.58 10.92 12.98
CA GLY A 163 -4.16 11.84 12.00
C GLY A 163 -4.60 11.10 10.75
N ASP A 164 -3.90 11.31 9.65
CA ASP A 164 -4.29 10.84 8.31
C ASP A 164 -4.42 9.31 8.19
N LEU A 165 -3.36 8.57 8.50
CA LEU A 165 -3.35 7.11 8.33
C LEU A 165 -4.34 6.41 9.25
N TYR A 166 -4.40 6.83 10.52
CA TYR A 166 -5.31 6.18 11.47
C TYR A 166 -6.78 6.46 11.13
N GLN A 167 -7.10 7.66 10.67
CA GLN A 167 -8.45 7.99 10.22
C GLN A 167 -8.86 7.13 9.02
N GLN A 168 -7.97 6.96 8.04
CA GLN A 168 -8.22 6.12 6.88
C GLN A 168 -8.36 4.65 7.25
N ALA A 169 -7.48 4.13 8.12
CA ALA A 169 -7.57 2.79 8.65
C ALA A 169 -8.91 2.55 9.40
N THR A 170 -9.33 3.52 10.20
CA THR A 170 -10.62 3.45 10.91
C THR A 170 -11.78 3.36 9.93
N GLN A 171 -11.78 4.18 8.87
CA GLN A 171 -12.83 4.14 7.85
C GLN A 171 -12.82 2.80 7.10
N LEU A 172 -11.64 2.24 6.81
CA LEU A 172 -11.52 0.93 6.17
C LEU A 172 -12.16 -0.19 7.03
N ILE A 173 -11.88 -0.21 8.33
CA ILE A 173 -12.45 -1.19 9.26
C ILE A 173 -13.98 -1.03 9.37
N ILE A 174 -14.48 0.21 9.49
CA ILE A 174 -15.92 0.48 9.51
C ILE A 174 -16.59 -0.04 8.24
N ASN A 175 -16.02 0.22 7.08
CA ASN A 175 -16.57 -0.23 5.81
C ASN A 175 -16.59 -1.77 5.72
N ARG A 176 -15.53 -2.45 6.16
CA ARG A 176 -15.49 -3.92 6.28
C ARG A 176 -16.64 -4.44 7.14
N ASP A 177 -16.80 -3.88 8.33
CA ASP A 177 -17.80 -4.34 9.30
C ASP A 177 -19.23 -4.11 8.79
N LEU A 178 -19.46 -3.01 8.06
CA LEU A 178 -20.74 -2.76 7.36
C LEU A 178 -21.00 -3.81 6.28
N ILE A 179 -20.00 -4.19 5.49
CA ILE A 179 -20.16 -5.22 4.45
C ILE A 179 -20.49 -6.58 5.10
N ILE A 180 -19.77 -6.96 6.16
CA ILE A 180 -20.05 -8.19 6.92
C ILE A 180 -21.49 -8.18 7.46
N PHE A 181 -21.92 -7.05 8.01
CA PHE A 181 -23.29 -6.89 8.51
C PHE A 181 -24.35 -7.05 7.40
N GLU A 182 -24.14 -6.44 6.23
CA GLU A 182 -25.08 -6.59 5.09
C GLU A 182 -25.11 -8.02 4.55
N ILE A 183 -23.98 -8.74 4.54
CA ILE A 183 -23.95 -10.17 4.21
C ILE A 183 -24.80 -10.98 5.21
N ALA A 184 -24.60 -10.74 6.53
CA ALA A 184 -25.37 -11.44 7.58
C ALA A 184 -26.89 -11.17 7.48
N LYS A 185 -27.24 -9.92 7.22
CA LYS A 185 -28.63 -9.51 6.98
C LYS A 185 -29.23 -10.22 5.77
N GLY A 186 -28.50 -10.28 4.64
CA GLY A 186 -28.92 -11.01 3.44
C GLY A 186 -29.15 -12.50 3.71
N ILE A 187 -28.30 -13.13 4.54
CA ILE A 187 -28.49 -14.54 4.96
C ILE A 187 -29.81 -14.71 5.71
N ALA A 188 -30.07 -13.86 6.71
CA ALA A 188 -31.29 -13.92 7.52
C ALA A 188 -32.56 -13.66 6.70
N GLU A 189 -32.52 -12.66 5.80
CA GLU A 189 -33.64 -12.33 4.89
C GLU A 189 -33.97 -13.48 3.94
N ALA A 190 -32.96 -14.19 3.43
CA ALA A 190 -33.16 -15.35 2.56
C ALA A 190 -33.89 -16.48 3.29
N GLU A 191 -33.69 -16.62 4.61
CA GLU A 191 -34.37 -17.58 5.48
C GLU A 191 -35.67 -17.03 6.10
N GLN A 192 -36.08 -15.81 5.75
CA GLN A 192 -37.29 -15.12 6.23
C GLN A 192 -37.38 -15.02 7.75
N ARG A 193 -36.26 -14.80 8.42
CA ARG A 193 -36.16 -14.69 9.89
C ARG A 193 -35.34 -13.47 10.30
N LYS A 194 -35.31 -13.18 11.57
CA LYS A 194 -34.45 -12.16 12.15
C LYS A 194 -32.98 -12.59 12.12
N MET A 195 -32.08 -11.66 11.90
CA MET A 195 -30.64 -11.86 11.97
C MET A 195 -30.21 -12.29 13.37
N THR A 196 -29.26 -13.21 13.44
CA THR A 196 -28.68 -13.77 14.68
C THR A 196 -27.15 -13.65 14.65
N GLU A 197 -26.49 -13.93 15.78
CA GLU A 197 -25.03 -13.96 15.85
C GLU A 197 -24.43 -15.04 14.91
N ALA A 198 -25.13 -16.17 14.75
CA ALA A 198 -24.69 -17.23 13.82
C ALA A 198 -24.64 -16.75 12.36
N ASP A 199 -25.46 -15.76 11.98
CA ASP A 199 -25.41 -15.17 10.65
C ASP A 199 -24.20 -14.25 10.49
N LEU A 200 -23.85 -13.51 11.54
CA LEU A 200 -22.61 -12.71 11.58
C LEU A 200 -21.37 -13.61 11.47
N ASP A 201 -21.33 -14.72 12.20
CA ASP A 201 -20.24 -15.68 12.11
C ASP A 201 -20.14 -16.33 10.72
N LYS A 202 -21.26 -16.62 10.10
CA LYS A 202 -21.28 -17.12 8.70
C LYS A 202 -20.81 -16.04 7.74
N ALA A 203 -21.24 -14.79 7.92
CA ALA A 203 -20.83 -13.67 7.10
C ALA A 203 -19.33 -13.39 7.22
N ARG A 204 -18.74 -13.46 8.44
CA ARG A 204 -17.28 -13.33 8.65
C ARG A 204 -16.50 -14.39 7.89
N ARG A 205 -16.94 -15.64 7.92
CA ARG A 205 -16.31 -16.72 7.13
C ARG A 205 -16.41 -16.47 5.63
N THR A 206 -17.59 -16.11 5.14
CA THR A 206 -17.81 -15.79 3.72
C THR A 206 -16.94 -14.64 3.25
N TRP A 207 -16.81 -13.60 4.09
CA TRP A 207 -15.91 -12.48 3.85
C TRP A 207 -14.45 -12.95 3.71
N HIS A 208 -13.96 -13.71 4.68
CA HIS A 208 -12.59 -14.21 4.69
C HIS A 208 -12.29 -15.11 3.47
N GLU A 209 -13.20 -16.03 3.14
CA GLU A 209 -13.09 -16.91 1.98
C GLU A 209 -13.03 -16.11 0.66
N SER A 210 -13.79 -15.02 0.55
CA SER A 210 -13.79 -14.17 -0.64
C SER A 210 -12.47 -13.43 -0.85
N LEU A 211 -11.78 -13.04 0.25
CA LEU A 211 -10.47 -12.38 0.16
C LEU A 211 -9.37 -13.36 -0.26
N VAL A 212 -9.38 -14.58 0.30
CA VAL A 212 -8.37 -15.60 -0.03
C VAL A 212 -8.50 -16.05 -1.48
N SER A 213 -9.73 -16.26 -1.97
CA SER A 213 -9.96 -16.69 -3.36
C SER A 213 -9.58 -15.62 -4.40
N SER A 214 -9.57 -14.35 -4.05
CA SER A 214 -9.18 -13.25 -4.95
C SER A 214 -7.68 -13.00 -5.00
N SER A 215 -6.89 -13.62 -4.13
CA SER A 215 -5.42 -13.48 -4.11
C SER A 215 -4.69 -14.52 -4.96
N ASP A 216 -5.40 -15.53 -5.47
CA ASP A 216 -4.82 -16.64 -6.26
C ASP A 216 -4.95 -16.46 -7.80
N ASP A 217 -5.57 -15.34 -8.25
CA ASP A 217 -5.71 -14.95 -9.65
C ASP A 217 -4.75 -13.80 -10.02
#